data_d2388580c7942bad3f5f8f61c93458ce
#
_entry.id   d2388580c7942bad3f5f8f61c93458ce
#
_cell.length_a   1.000
_cell.length_b   1.000
_cell.length_c   1.000
_cell.angle_alpha   90.00
_cell.angle_beta   90.00
_cell.angle_gamma   90.00
#
_symmetry.space_group_name_H-M   'P 1'
#
loop_
_entity.id
_entity.type
_entity.pdbx_description
1 polymer ?
#
loop_
_entity_poly.entity_id
_entity_poly.type
_entity_poly.pdbx_seq_one_letter_code
_entity_poly.pdbx_strand_id
1 'polypeptide(L)'
;QRQMCIRDRFKGYISVYITIFYFEDLTPLSALICFIGHIFPVWLKFKGGKGVATYLGVILALSNKFFLIFIIAWISLSLLFRFASLSSMISSLIVFLYAYFYEINNNILILFIFFVMILFTHKENILRLKNSTENKIKL
;
A
#
# COMPACT_ATOMS: atom_id res chain seq x y z
N GLN A 1 -8.54 -15.17 5.44
CA GLN A 1 -8.18 -13.88 4.81
C GLN A 1 -7.91 -12.76 5.81
N ARG A 2 -8.78 -12.56 6.85
CA ARG A 2 -8.57 -11.49 7.85
C ARG A 2 -7.26 -11.65 8.63
N GLN A 3 -6.90 -12.87 9.06
CA GLN A 3 -5.65 -13.15 9.79
C GLN A 3 -4.41 -12.91 8.92
N MET A 4 -4.46 -13.23 7.63
CA MET A 4 -3.35 -12.93 6.70
C MET A 4 -3.13 -11.43 6.57
N CYS A 5 -4.19 -10.64 6.40
CA CYS A 5 -4.08 -9.18 6.29
C CYS A 5 -3.50 -8.52 7.55
N ILE A 6 -3.84 -9.02 8.76
CA ILE A 6 -3.28 -8.50 10.02
C ILE A 6 -1.78 -8.82 10.09
N ARG A 7 -1.39 -10.06 9.80
CA ARG A 7 0.01 -10.49 9.77
C ARG A 7 0.84 -9.67 8.78
N ASP A 8 0.29 -9.38 7.60
CA ASP A 8 0.97 -8.62 6.55
C ASP A 8 1.19 -7.15 6.94
N ARG A 9 0.23 -6.52 7.63
CA ARG A 9 0.39 -5.18 8.19
C ARG A 9 1.49 -5.16 9.27
N PHE A 10 1.45 -6.11 10.20
CA PHE A 10 2.44 -6.24 11.27
C PHE A 10 3.83 -6.45 10.71
N LYS A 11 3.99 -7.33 9.73
CA LYS A 11 5.26 -7.60 9.08
C LYS A 11 5.83 -6.34 8.43
N GLY A 12 5.01 -5.61 7.66
CA GLY A 12 5.41 -4.34 7.03
C GLY A 12 5.82 -3.29 8.06
N TYR A 13 5.00 -3.12 9.11
CA TYR A 13 5.27 -2.17 10.18
C TYR A 13 6.55 -2.49 10.95
N ILE A 14 6.68 -3.69 11.49
CA ILE A 14 7.81 -4.08 12.34
C ILE A 14 9.14 -4.01 11.57
N SER A 15 9.18 -4.51 10.33
CA SER A 15 10.41 -4.50 9.54
C SER A 15 10.92 -3.08 9.32
N VAL A 16 10.05 -2.16 8.95
CA VAL A 16 10.42 -0.77 8.70
C VAL A 16 10.70 -0.03 10.01
N TYR A 17 9.89 -0.25 11.05
CA TYR A 17 10.08 0.37 12.35
C TYR A 17 11.44 0.04 12.97
N ILE A 18 11.85 -1.23 12.96
CA ILE A 18 13.17 -1.65 13.44
C ILE A 18 14.27 -0.94 12.62
N THR A 19 14.11 -0.86 11.30
CA THR A 19 15.13 -0.26 10.44
C THR A 19 15.28 1.24 10.69
N ILE A 20 14.19 1.96 10.97
CA ILE A 20 14.23 3.39 11.33
C ILE A 20 15.12 3.62 12.57
N PHE A 21 15.05 2.74 13.58
CA PHE A 21 15.78 2.92 14.84
C PHE A 21 17.25 2.52 14.76
N TYR A 22 17.58 1.49 14.00
CA TYR A 22 18.93 0.91 14.00
C TYR A 22 19.72 1.20 12.73
N PHE A 23 19.04 1.45 11.60
CA PHE A 23 19.65 1.57 10.28
C PHE A 23 18.85 2.54 9.40
N GLU A 24 18.78 3.81 9.78
CA GLU A 24 17.91 4.81 9.13
C GLU A 24 18.11 4.88 7.61
N ASP A 25 19.34 4.82 7.14
CA ASP A 25 19.68 4.85 5.71
C ASP A 25 19.12 3.67 4.92
N LEU A 26 18.86 2.53 5.60
CA LEU A 26 18.31 1.32 5.00
C LEU A 26 16.77 1.25 5.05
N THR A 27 16.13 2.24 5.65
CA THR A 27 14.65 2.27 5.80
C THR A 27 13.92 2.16 4.46
N PRO A 28 14.29 2.91 3.40
CA PRO A 28 13.64 2.78 2.11
C PRO A 28 13.82 1.40 1.48
N LEU A 29 15.00 0.82 1.64
CA LEU A 29 15.30 -0.51 1.12
C LEU A 29 14.52 -1.60 1.86
N SER A 30 14.44 -1.53 3.19
CA SER A 30 13.65 -2.44 4.03
C SER A 30 12.19 -2.41 3.66
N ALA A 31 11.62 -1.21 3.49
CA ALA A 31 10.24 -1.01 3.07
C ALA A 31 9.97 -1.64 1.69
N LEU A 32 10.87 -1.44 0.73
CA LEU A 32 10.76 -2.00 -0.62
C LEU A 32 10.85 -3.53 -0.62
N ILE A 33 11.83 -4.10 0.08
CA ILE A 33 12.02 -5.55 0.17
C ILE A 33 10.81 -6.20 0.84
N CYS A 34 10.29 -5.63 1.92
CA CYS A 34 9.10 -6.13 2.59
C CYS A 34 7.87 -6.14 1.66
N PHE A 35 7.70 -5.08 0.89
CA PHE A 35 6.59 -4.96 -0.06
C PHE A 35 6.72 -5.93 -1.23
N ILE A 36 7.90 -6.04 -1.85
CA ILE A 36 8.18 -6.98 -2.94
C ILE A 36 8.01 -8.42 -2.47
N GLY A 37 8.56 -8.77 -1.29
CA GLY A 37 8.44 -10.11 -0.71
C GLY A 37 7.00 -10.52 -0.39
N HIS A 38 6.09 -9.55 -0.17
CA HIS A 38 4.66 -9.83 -0.05
C HIS A 38 3.99 -10.06 -1.41
N ILE A 39 4.36 -9.30 -2.44
CA ILE A 39 3.77 -9.43 -3.78
C ILE A 39 4.29 -10.70 -4.48
N PHE A 40 5.58 -11.00 -4.32
CA PHE A 40 6.25 -12.13 -4.98
C PHE A 40 6.83 -13.14 -3.96
N PRO A 41 6.01 -13.75 -3.10
CA PRO A 41 6.51 -14.71 -2.11
C PRO A 41 7.00 -15.98 -2.81
N VAL A 42 8.27 -16.33 -2.58
CA VAL A 42 8.92 -17.52 -3.20
C VAL A 42 8.18 -18.80 -2.81
N TRP A 43 7.77 -18.93 -1.55
CA TRP A 43 7.04 -20.10 -1.03
C TRP A 43 5.63 -20.28 -1.56
N LEU A 44 5.03 -19.25 -2.20
CA LEU A 44 3.72 -19.33 -2.87
C LEU A 44 3.86 -19.33 -4.40
N LYS A 45 4.99 -19.77 -4.92
CA LYS A 45 5.28 -19.77 -6.37
C LYS A 45 5.00 -18.41 -7.02
N PHE A 46 5.44 -17.33 -6.32
CA PHE A 46 5.27 -15.93 -6.73
C PHE A 46 3.81 -15.44 -6.87
N LYS A 47 2.85 -16.16 -6.30
CA LYS A 47 1.43 -15.76 -6.29
C LYS A 47 1.09 -15.13 -4.94
N GLY A 48 1.50 -13.86 -4.75
CA GLY A 48 1.24 -13.08 -3.54
C GLY A 48 -0.06 -12.29 -3.58
N GLY A 49 -0.19 -11.38 -2.61
CA GLY A 49 -1.30 -10.45 -2.50
C GLY A 49 -1.11 -9.19 -3.34
N LYS A 50 -2.06 -8.25 -3.23
CA LYS A 50 -2.00 -6.95 -3.93
C LYS A 50 -1.13 -5.90 -3.22
N GLY A 51 -0.58 -6.22 -2.05
CA GLY A 51 0.34 -5.37 -1.31
C GLY A 51 -0.31 -4.28 -0.45
N VAL A 52 -1.61 -4.01 -0.56
CA VAL A 52 -2.25 -2.88 0.16
C VAL A 52 -2.11 -3.01 1.68
N ALA A 53 -2.24 -4.21 2.25
CA ALA A 53 -2.10 -4.42 3.69
C ALA A 53 -0.65 -4.18 4.16
N THR A 54 0.34 -4.65 3.41
CA THR A 54 1.76 -4.41 3.68
C THR A 54 2.10 -2.93 3.52
N TYR A 55 1.58 -2.29 2.46
CA TYR A 55 1.71 -0.85 2.25
C TYR A 55 1.21 -0.04 3.45
N LEU A 56 0.03 -0.38 4.00
CA LEU A 56 -0.49 0.24 5.20
C LEU A 56 0.45 0.12 6.41
N GLY A 57 1.06 -1.06 6.61
CA GLY A 57 2.06 -1.25 7.65
C GLY A 57 3.30 -0.39 7.43
N VAL A 58 3.79 -0.33 6.21
CA VAL A 58 4.96 0.49 5.84
C VAL A 58 4.70 1.97 6.05
N ILE A 59 3.62 2.52 5.50
CA ILE A 59 3.33 3.96 5.64
C ILE A 59 3.04 4.36 7.08
N LEU A 60 2.49 3.47 7.91
CA LEU A 60 2.32 3.69 9.34
C LEU A 60 3.68 3.82 10.06
N ALA A 61 4.66 2.99 9.69
CA ALA A 61 6.00 3.07 10.25
C ALA A 61 6.75 4.33 9.78
N LEU A 62 6.57 4.74 8.52
CA LEU A 62 7.22 5.92 7.96
C LEU A 62 6.61 7.23 8.51
N SER A 63 5.28 7.31 8.61
CA SER A 63 4.59 8.51 9.10
C SER A 63 3.14 8.21 9.44
N ASN A 64 2.73 8.56 10.65
CA ASN A 64 1.32 8.52 11.06
C ASN A 64 0.42 9.38 10.15
N LYS A 65 0.95 10.48 9.60
CA LYS A 65 0.19 11.35 8.68
C LYS A 65 -0.15 10.60 7.38
N PHE A 66 0.81 9.91 6.77
CA PHE A 66 0.58 9.12 5.55
C PHE A 66 -0.49 8.06 5.77
N PHE A 67 -0.41 7.37 6.91
CA PHE A 67 -1.40 6.36 7.28
C PHE A 67 -2.80 6.97 7.42
N LEU A 68 -2.95 8.08 8.15
CA LEU A 68 -4.24 8.75 8.34
C LEU A 68 -4.81 9.26 7.02
N ILE A 69 -3.99 9.88 6.17
CA ILE A 69 -4.41 10.36 4.83
C ILE A 69 -4.92 9.18 4.00
N PHE A 70 -4.19 8.06 4.00
CA PHE A 70 -4.63 6.87 3.26
C PHE A 70 -5.98 6.36 3.77
N ILE A 71 -6.14 6.20 5.10
CA ILE A 71 -7.37 5.64 5.70
C ILE A 71 -8.57 6.55 5.41
N ILE A 72 -8.43 7.86 5.62
CA ILE A 72 -9.51 8.81 5.36
C ILE A 72 -9.90 8.79 3.88
N ALA A 73 -8.93 8.87 2.97
CA ALA A 73 -9.17 8.81 1.54
C ALA A 73 -9.82 7.48 1.14
N TRP A 74 -9.32 6.35 1.66
CA TRP A 74 -9.83 5.02 1.33
C TRP A 74 -11.28 4.84 1.79
N ILE A 75 -11.62 5.27 3.02
CA ILE A 75 -13.00 5.20 3.54
C ILE A 75 -13.92 6.07 2.68
N SER A 76 -13.55 7.34 2.46
CA SER A 76 -14.36 8.27 1.68
C SER A 76 -14.62 7.77 0.25
N LEU A 77 -13.58 7.28 -0.42
CA LEU A 77 -13.70 6.75 -1.79
C LEU A 77 -14.46 5.41 -1.83
N SER A 78 -14.30 4.57 -0.80
CA SER A 78 -15.03 3.29 -0.73
C SER A 78 -16.53 3.48 -0.48
N LEU A 79 -16.92 4.50 0.27
CA LEU A 79 -18.32 4.89 0.45
C LEU A 79 -18.91 5.49 -0.83
N LEU A 80 -18.13 6.31 -1.53
CA LEU A 80 -18.59 7.02 -2.74
C LEU A 80 -18.71 6.07 -3.94
N PHE A 81 -17.65 5.32 -4.25
CA PHE A 81 -17.59 4.49 -5.46
C PHE A 81 -17.94 3.02 -5.22
N ARG A 82 -17.85 2.54 -4.00
CA ARG A 82 -18.14 1.15 -3.59
C ARG A 82 -17.20 0.11 -4.22
N PHE A 83 -16.00 0.50 -4.68
CA PHE A 83 -14.98 -0.39 -5.22
C PHE A 83 -13.70 -0.32 -4.37
N ALA A 84 -13.38 -1.40 -3.63
CA ALA A 84 -12.20 -1.46 -2.76
C ALA A 84 -10.88 -1.29 -3.56
N SER A 85 -10.81 -1.86 -4.75
CA SER A 85 -9.64 -1.77 -5.62
C SER A 85 -9.37 -0.34 -6.08
N LEU A 86 -10.40 0.37 -6.56
CA LEU A 86 -10.31 1.75 -6.99
C LEU A 86 -9.91 2.66 -5.82
N SER A 87 -10.55 2.47 -4.66
CA SER A 87 -10.23 3.24 -3.45
C SER A 87 -8.77 3.07 -3.03
N SER A 88 -8.22 1.85 -3.11
CA SER A 88 -6.82 1.60 -2.76
C SER A 88 -5.83 2.27 -3.71
N MET A 89 -6.10 2.22 -5.01
CA MET A 89 -5.25 2.86 -6.02
C MET A 89 -5.27 4.40 -5.87
N ILE A 90 -6.44 5.01 -5.74
CA ILE A 90 -6.55 6.47 -5.61
C ILE A 90 -5.97 6.93 -4.27
N SER A 91 -6.21 6.21 -3.17
CA SER A 91 -5.65 6.58 -1.85
C SER A 91 -4.13 6.52 -1.83
N SER A 92 -3.51 5.53 -2.50
CA SER A 92 -2.05 5.48 -2.61
C SER A 92 -1.49 6.63 -3.46
N LEU A 93 -2.20 7.05 -4.50
CA LEU A 93 -1.85 8.25 -5.28
C LEU A 93 -1.94 9.53 -4.43
N ILE A 94 -3.00 9.67 -3.63
CA ILE A 94 -3.19 10.83 -2.74
C ILE A 94 -2.03 10.93 -1.72
N VAL A 95 -1.61 9.82 -1.11
CA VAL A 95 -0.46 9.80 -0.20
C VAL A 95 0.82 10.23 -0.92
N PHE A 96 1.08 9.70 -2.12
CA PHE A 96 2.24 10.10 -2.91
C PHE A 96 2.21 11.60 -3.25
N LEU A 97 1.08 12.13 -3.73
CA LEU A 97 0.94 13.55 -4.07
C LEU A 97 1.08 14.45 -2.84
N TYR A 98 0.52 14.03 -1.70
CA TYR A 98 0.71 14.76 -0.45
C TYR A 98 2.19 14.83 -0.06
N ALA A 99 2.92 13.72 -0.12
CA ALA A 99 4.36 13.72 0.17
C ALA A 99 5.14 14.60 -0.82
N TYR A 100 4.78 14.56 -2.10
CA TYR A 100 5.44 15.35 -3.14
C TYR A 100 5.28 16.87 -2.95
N PHE A 101 4.09 17.34 -2.55
CA PHE A 101 3.82 18.77 -2.43
C PHE A 101 4.12 19.35 -1.04
N TYR A 102 4.04 18.56 0.02
CA TYR A 102 4.09 19.06 1.40
C TYR A 102 5.24 18.51 2.24
N GLU A 103 5.87 17.44 1.83
CA GLU A 103 6.98 16.85 2.57
C GLU A 103 8.18 16.64 1.63
N ILE A 104 9.21 17.52 1.74
CA ILE A 104 10.48 17.34 1.03
C ILE A 104 11.28 16.26 1.79
N ASN A 105 10.98 14.99 1.53
CA ASN A 105 11.55 13.84 2.22
C ASN A 105 12.23 12.86 1.25
N ASN A 106 13.20 12.11 1.75
CA ASN A 106 13.83 10.97 1.05
C ASN A 106 12.81 9.84 0.71
N ASN A 107 11.57 9.92 1.22
CA ASN A 107 10.54 8.91 1.04
C ASN A 107 9.70 9.09 -0.23
N ILE A 108 9.82 10.20 -0.96
CA ILE A 108 8.98 10.49 -2.14
C ILE A 108 9.15 9.42 -3.21
N LEU A 109 10.39 9.04 -3.52
CA LEU A 109 10.69 8.03 -4.54
C LEU A 109 10.06 6.67 -4.19
N ILE A 110 10.16 6.25 -2.93
CA ILE A 110 9.62 4.96 -2.51
C ILE A 110 8.09 4.95 -2.52
N LEU A 111 7.44 6.05 -2.14
CA LEU A 111 5.98 6.19 -2.22
C LEU A 111 5.49 6.15 -3.67
N PHE A 112 6.25 6.76 -4.61
CA PHE A 112 5.98 6.63 -6.04
C PHE A 112 6.10 5.18 -6.52
N ILE A 113 7.19 4.49 -6.14
CA ILE A 113 7.38 3.07 -6.49
C ILE A 113 6.23 2.22 -5.96
N PHE A 114 5.81 2.42 -4.71
CA PHE A 114 4.68 1.69 -4.14
C PHE A 114 3.37 1.97 -4.90
N PHE A 115 3.10 3.21 -5.26
CA PHE A 115 1.94 3.55 -6.07
C PHE A 115 1.94 2.80 -7.40
N VAL A 116 3.06 2.82 -8.13
CA VAL A 116 3.19 2.10 -9.41
C VAL A 116 3.00 0.59 -9.23
N MET A 117 3.60 0.01 -8.19
CA MET A 117 3.45 -1.42 -7.89
C MET A 117 2.02 -1.79 -7.50
N ILE A 118 1.32 -0.93 -6.75
CA ILE A 118 -0.11 -1.12 -6.44
C ILE A 118 -0.93 -1.11 -7.73
N LEU A 119 -0.69 -0.19 -8.67
CA LEU A 119 -1.37 -0.21 -9.97
C LEU A 119 -1.10 -1.52 -10.72
N PHE A 120 0.17 -1.96 -10.76
CA PHE A 120 0.55 -3.20 -11.43
C PHE A 120 -0.17 -4.42 -10.83
N THR A 121 -0.23 -4.54 -9.50
CA THR A 121 -0.91 -5.66 -8.84
C THR A 121 -2.45 -5.61 -8.98
N HIS A 122 -3.00 -4.45 -9.34
CA HIS A 122 -4.43 -4.25 -9.58
C HIS A 122 -4.84 -4.31 -11.06
N LYS A 123 -3.94 -4.74 -11.97
CA LYS A 123 -4.21 -4.79 -13.43
C LYS A 123 -5.53 -5.49 -13.78
N GLU A 124 -5.84 -6.62 -13.14
CA GLU A 124 -7.08 -7.35 -13.37
C GLU A 124 -8.31 -6.61 -12.84
N ASN A 125 -8.15 -5.88 -11.71
CA ASN A 125 -9.22 -5.03 -11.19
C ASN A 125 -9.51 -3.85 -12.12
N ILE A 126 -8.45 -3.25 -12.68
CA ILE A 126 -8.58 -2.16 -13.67
C ILE A 126 -9.34 -2.66 -14.90
N LEU A 127 -9.03 -3.85 -15.40
CA LEU A 127 -9.78 -4.47 -16.50
C LEU A 127 -11.25 -4.71 -16.14
N ARG A 128 -11.52 -5.24 -14.92
CA ARG A 128 -12.89 -5.45 -14.45
C ARG A 128 -13.66 -4.15 -14.26
N LEU A 129 -13.00 -3.10 -13.77
CA LEU A 129 -13.60 -1.76 -13.66
C LEU A 129 -13.97 -1.22 -15.04
N LYS A 130 -13.06 -1.33 -16.02
CA LYS A 130 -13.32 -0.90 -17.41
C LYS A 130 -14.49 -1.66 -18.04
N ASN A 131 -14.63 -2.95 -17.75
CA ASN A 131 -15.69 -3.80 -18.27
C ASN A 131 -16.95 -3.78 -17.40
N SER A 132 -17.03 -2.95 -16.36
CA SER A 132 -18.14 -2.87 -15.40
C SER A 132 -18.47 -4.20 -14.68
N THR A 133 -17.47 -5.07 -14.51
CA THR A 133 -17.59 -6.39 -13.87
C THR A 133 -16.91 -6.46 -12.50
N GLU A 134 -16.41 -5.34 -11.97
CA GLU A 134 -15.78 -5.31 -10.64
C GLU A 134 -16.83 -5.43 -9.53
N ASN A 135 -16.51 -6.22 -8.51
CA ASN A 135 -17.41 -6.45 -7.37
C ASN A 135 -17.52 -5.20 -6.49
N LYS A 136 -18.76 -4.75 -6.26
CA LYS A 136 -19.02 -3.64 -5.32
C LYS A 136 -18.96 -4.12 -3.87
N ILE A 137 -18.49 -3.24 -3.00
CA ILE A 137 -18.56 -3.44 -1.55
C ILE A 137 -20.04 -3.45 -1.15
N LYS A 138 -20.46 -4.51 -0.43
CA LYS A 138 -21.77 -4.58 0.21
C LYS A 138 -21.69 -3.75 1.50
N LEU A 139 -22.41 -2.67 1.53
CA LEU A 139 -22.59 -1.80 2.71
C LEU A 139 -23.78 -2.31 3.50
#